data_a9ec9a50b23ef45bf28addddd51070f8
#
_entry.id   a9ec9a50b23ef45bf28addddd51070f8
#
_cell.length_a   1.000
_cell.length_b   1.000
_cell.length_c   1.000
_cell.angle_alpha   90.00
_cell.angle_beta   90.00
_cell.angle_gamma   90.00
#
_symmetry.space_group_name_H-M   'P 1'
#
loop_
_entity.id
_entity.type
_entity.pdbx_description
1 polymer ?
#
loop_
_entity_poly.entity_id
_entity_poly.type
_entity_poly.pdbx_seq_one_letter_code
_entity_poly.pdbx_strand_id
1 'polypeptide(L)'
;MMVDYVTGIFHYKIPLFTLGSGDFQLPISLNYSAKGVKQEDVCGLIGYNWLLNTGGVVTRTIRGGIADETSFYGFLWAERGLNTTPLVDDVKRVNKRERDGESDIFTAVFNGQSVNFIIKMDDSARIYAEPLERTNVRIECESSYGREINGWIITDESGNRFIYRQKEWSVNIVKEDAISFNGIRDKSYISSWYLNRIEPRNRKPIVFTYLAEVRENEKDQKGINTVRFYSGYKSKYTYGRSMRERVFDFSKYRNKFDEAIREARDCLNGFSLEMQLNNDLYTYIGSGQWIRNPNFEAGAAAINANFRIMGQLANFSSVTNASNGLIQTLNQLIDTYEKQSSHNARTAASWFRTAKSYVIQSLNEVNNNVTTKETSGGTVFSVKSPILQSIMCDGESVEFEYYLLWGETRLKRVKLTDVLKRTISQVLLNAGDNLNYLSFLDKEETEINRIKFDYYARPLGIATISDAWGYLRERRGDD
;
A
#
# COMPACT_ATOMS: atom_id res chain seq x y z
N MET A 1 0.24 -20.34 -28.75
CA MET A 1 0.37 -18.89 -28.97
C MET A 1 -1.05 -18.36 -29.14
N MET A 2 -1.48 -17.44 -28.30
CA MET A 2 -2.86 -16.95 -28.29
C MET A 2 -2.83 -15.44 -28.03
N VAL A 3 -3.63 -14.68 -28.76
CA VAL A 3 -3.84 -13.24 -28.52
C VAL A 3 -5.26 -13.07 -28.02
N ASP A 4 -5.43 -12.41 -26.90
CA ASP A 4 -6.74 -11.97 -26.45
C ASP A 4 -7.17 -10.77 -27.30
N TYR A 5 -8.18 -10.95 -28.12
CA TYR A 5 -8.65 -9.91 -29.05
C TYR A 5 -9.34 -8.73 -28.35
N VAL A 6 -9.76 -8.89 -27.09
CA VAL A 6 -10.39 -7.81 -26.31
C VAL A 6 -9.34 -6.88 -25.72
N THR A 7 -8.29 -7.45 -25.16
CA THR A 7 -7.23 -6.70 -24.46
C THR A 7 -5.97 -6.50 -25.31
N GLY A 8 -5.83 -7.22 -26.43
CA GLY A 8 -4.62 -7.26 -27.23
C GLY A 8 -3.44 -7.96 -26.56
N ILE A 9 -3.65 -8.58 -25.40
CA ILE A 9 -2.59 -9.23 -24.65
C ILE A 9 -2.20 -10.56 -25.31
N PHE A 10 -0.90 -10.70 -25.55
CA PHE A 10 -0.34 -11.94 -26.04
C PHE A 10 -0.08 -12.91 -24.89
N HIS A 11 -0.52 -14.16 -25.07
CA HIS A 11 -0.30 -15.25 -24.12
C HIS A 11 0.55 -16.36 -24.77
N TYR A 12 1.52 -16.84 -24.02
CA TYR A 12 2.38 -17.93 -24.42
C TYR A 12 2.44 -18.98 -23.33
N LYS A 13 2.19 -20.26 -23.69
CA LYS A 13 2.24 -21.40 -22.76
C LYS A 13 3.33 -22.37 -23.17
N ILE A 14 4.16 -22.72 -22.22
CA ILE A 14 5.24 -23.73 -22.37
C ILE A 14 4.86 -24.91 -21.50
N PRO A 15 4.52 -26.06 -22.06
CA PRO A 15 4.31 -27.28 -21.29
C PRO A 15 5.65 -27.76 -20.73
N LEU A 16 5.68 -28.14 -19.44
CA LEU A 16 6.81 -28.75 -18.79
C LEU A 16 6.61 -30.26 -18.67
N PHE A 17 5.63 -30.65 -17.87
CA PHE A 17 5.31 -32.05 -17.57
C PHE A 17 3.78 -32.23 -17.49
N THR A 18 3.36 -33.50 -17.57
CA THR A 18 1.97 -33.89 -17.28
C THR A 18 1.98 -35.05 -16.32
N LEU A 19 1.32 -34.93 -15.20
CA LEU A 19 1.06 -36.03 -14.27
C LEU A 19 -0.31 -36.58 -14.53
N GLY A 20 -0.45 -37.91 -14.60
CA GLY A 20 -1.70 -38.58 -14.91
C GLY A 20 -2.20 -39.50 -13.81
N SER A 21 -3.51 -39.51 -13.58
CA SER A 21 -4.19 -40.50 -12.75
C SER A 21 -5.38 -41.06 -13.54
N GLY A 22 -5.11 -42.13 -14.31
CA GLY A 22 -6.06 -42.65 -15.26
C GLY A 22 -6.38 -41.65 -16.37
N ASP A 23 -7.65 -41.32 -16.51
CA ASP A 23 -8.12 -40.37 -17.55
C ASP A 23 -7.90 -38.91 -17.14
N PHE A 24 -7.61 -38.63 -15.87
CA PHE A 24 -7.34 -37.30 -15.38
C PHE A 24 -5.87 -36.93 -15.65
N GLN A 25 -5.64 -35.82 -16.32
CA GLN A 25 -4.32 -35.30 -16.64
C GLN A 25 -4.11 -33.93 -15.99
N LEU A 26 -3.03 -33.78 -15.25
CA LEU A 26 -2.61 -32.51 -14.64
C LEU A 26 -1.43 -31.94 -15.44
N PRO A 27 -1.66 -30.97 -16.35
CA PRO A 27 -0.58 -30.32 -17.08
C PRO A 27 0.14 -29.30 -16.19
N ILE A 28 1.45 -29.38 -16.12
CA ILE A 28 2.33 -28.41 -15.47
C ILE A 28 2.99 -27.57 -16.55
N SER A 29 2.85 -26.26 -16.48
CA SER A 29 3.30 -25.37 -17.56
C SER A 29 3.74 -24.01 -17.02
N LEU A 30 4.56 -23.32 -17.81
CA LEU A 30 4.82 -21.90 -17.66
C LEU A 30 3.92 -21.09 -18.57
N ASN A 31 3.28 -20.09 -18.03
CA ASN A 31 2.40 -19.20 -18.78
C ASN A 31 2.96 -17.78 -18.75
N TYR A 32 3.13 -17.16 -19.89
CA TYR A 32 3.53 -15.78 -20.06
C TYR A 32 2.37 -14.94 -20.54
N SER A 33 2.22 -13.74 -19.97
CA SER A 33 1.20 -12.76 -20.40
C SER A 33 1.88 -11.43 -20.68
N ALA A 34 1.90 -10.99 -21.94
CA ALA A 34 2.57 -9.76 -22.37
C ALA A 34 1.75 -8.50 -22.02
N LYS A 35 1.34 -8.35 -20.76
CA LYS A 35 0.55 -7.22 -20.24
C LYS A 35 1.37 -5.97 -19.92
N GLY A 36 2.68 -5.98 -20.17
CA GLY A 36 3.60 -4.96 -19.69
C GLY A 36 3.90 -5.13 -18.20
N VAL A 37 4.61 -4.17 -17.62
CA VAL A 37 4.91 -4.16 -16.19
C VAL A 37 4.60 -2.79 -15.62
N LYS A 38 3.81 -2.76 -14.59
CA LYS A 38 3.46 -1.56 -13.83
C LYS A 38 4.47 -1.32 -12.72
N GLN A 39 4.48 -0.11 -12.19
CA GLN A 39 5.38 0.26 -11.08
C GLN A 39 5.13 -0.60 -9.83
N GLU A 40 3.90 -1.06 -9.65
CA GLU A 40 3.45 -1.85 -8.50
C GLU A 40 3.59 -3.36 -8.73
N ASP A 41 3.91 -3.80 -9.95
CA ASP A 41 4.04 -5.22 -10.25
C ASP A 41 5.25 -5.80 -9.53
N VAL A 42 5.06 -6.99 -9.00
CA VAL A 42 6.07 -7.74 -8.28
C VAL A 42 6.60 -8.85 -9.17
N CYS A 43 7.91 -9.02 -9.14
CA CYS A 43 8.55 -10.12 -9.84
C CYS A 43 8.20 -11.45 -9.16
N GLY A 44 7.61 -12.37 -9.91
CA GLY A 44 7.26 -13.71 -9.42
C GLY A 44 8.47 -14.66 -9.34
N LEU A 45 8.21 -15.92 -9.01
CA LEU A 45 9.23 -16.98 -8.89
C LEU A 45 10.04 -17.22 -10.17
N ILE A 46 9.54 -16.79 -11.32
CA ILE A 46 10.12 -17.09 -12.66
C ILE A 46 10.58 -15.80 -13.36
N GLY A 47 10.05 -14.66 -12.94
CA GLY A 47 10.24 -13.37 -13.58
C GLY A 47 8.94 -12.63 -13.80
N TYR A 48 9.01 -11.38 -14.28
CA TYR A 48 7.82 -10.58 -14.57
C TYR A 48 6.95 -11.24 -15.64
N ASN A 49 5.63 -11.20 -15.40
CA ASN A 49 4.61 -11.71 -16.32
C ASN A 49 4.64 -13.23 -16.58
N TRP A 50 5.50 -13.97 -15.88
CA TRP A 50 5.52 -15.43 -15.91
C TRP A 50 4.80 -16.03 -14.71
N LEU A 51 4.01 -17.07 -14.95
CA LEU A 51 3.29 -17.82 -13.94
C LEU A 51 3.57 -19.32 -14.10
N LEU A 52 3.90 -20.00 -12.99
CA LEU A 52 3.93 -21.46 -12.92
C LEU A 52 2.49 -21.95 -12.72
N ASN A 53 1.95 -22.64 -13.71
CA ASN A 53 0.63 -23.28 -13.61
C ASN A 53 0.80 -24.73 -13.17
N THR A 54 0.23 -25.04 -12.01
CA THR A 54 0.26 -26.38 -11.37
C THR A 54 -1.13 -26.89 -11.03
N GLY A 55 -2.15 -26.43 -11.78
CA GLY A 55 -3.52 -26.97 -11.65
C GLY A 55 -4.56 -25.98 -11.13
N GLY A 56 -4.17 -24.95 -10.40
CA GLY A 56 -5.12 -23.92 -10.00
C GLY A 56 -4.88 -23.30 -8.62
N VAL A 57 -5.69 -22.31 -8.32
CA VAL A 57 -5.66 -21.51 -7.09
C VAL A 57 -7.03 -20.89 -6.87
N VAL A 58 -7.42 -20.68 -5.62
CA VAL A 58 -8.54 -19.78 -5.28
C VAL A 58 -7.94 -18.47 -4.79
N THR A 59 -8.28 -17.37 -5.44
CA THR A 59 -7.82 -16.02 -5.08
C THR A 59 -8.98 -15.18 -4.56
N ARG A 60 -8.67 -14.21 -3.72
CA ARG A 60 -9.61 -13.23 -3.20
C ARG A 60 -9.25 -11.83 -3.69
N THR A 61 -10.22 -11.11 -4.16
CA THR A 61 -10.13 -9.67 -4.40
C THR A 61 -10.90 -8.96 -3.28
N ILE A 62 -10.17 -8.34 -2.35
CA ILE A 62 -10.77 -7.54 -1.28
C ILE A 62 -11.44 -6.32 -1.88
N ARG A 63 -12.70 -6.12 -1.52
CA ARG A 63 -13.50 -4.93 -1.78
C ARG A 63 -13.85 -4.29 -0.44
N GLY A 64 -14.12 -3.01 -0.40
CA GLY A 64 -14.38 -2.32 0.88
C GLY A 64 -13.19 -2.19 1.84
N GLY A 65 -12.13 -2.99 1.66
CA GLY A 65 -10.87 -2.89 2.41
C GLY A 65 -10.74 -3.81 3.62
N ILE A 66 -11.73 -4.64 3.90
CA ILE A 66 -11.80 -5.59 5.01
C ILE A 66 -12.25 -6.93 4.45
N ALA A 67 -11.72 -8.06 4.94
CA ALA A 67 -12.21 -9.37 4.55
C ALA A 67 -13.64 -9.59 5.06
N ASP A 68 -14.51 -10.12 4.21
CA ASP A 68 -15.95 -10.29 4.47
C ASP A 68 -16.27 -10.98 5.79
N GLU A 69 -15.46 -11.97 6.19
CA GLU A 69 -15.64 -12.75 7.41
C GLU A 69 -15.12 -12.06 8.69
N THR A 70 -14.48 -10.89 8.57
CA THR A 70 -13.94 -10.17 9.73
C THR A 70 -15.06 -9.75 10.69
N SER A 71 -14.99 -10.22 11.93
CA SER A 71 -16.03 -9.97 12.95
C SER A 71 -16.35 -8.50 13.15
N PHE A 72 -17.62 -8.16 13.20
CA PHE A 72 -18.22 -6.83 13.43
C PHE A 72 -18.06 -5.80 12.31
N TYR A 73 -17.07 -5.93 11.44
CA TYR A 73 -16.73 -4.89 10.43
C TYR A 73 -16.86 -5.39 9.01
N GLY A 74 -16.63 -6.68 8.78
CA GLY A 74 -16.71 -7.31 7.48
C GLY A 74 -18.13 -7.42 6.93
N PHE A 75 -18.25 -7.57 5.62
CA PHE A 75 -19.53 -7.55 4.90
C PHE A 75 -20.54 -8.58 5.42
N LEU A 76 -20.14 -9.83 5.72
CA LEU A 76 -21.05 -10.88 6.21
C LEU A 76 -21.72 -10.54 7.55
N TRP A 77 -21.01 -9.84 8.43
CA TRP A 77 -21.55 -9.42 9.72
C TRP A 77 -22.37 -8.13 9.60
N ALA A 78 -22.04 -7.30 8.60
CA ALA A 78 -22.78 -6.11 8.26
C ALA A 78 -24.19 -6.46 7.77
N GLU A 79 -24.30 -7.43 6.89
CA GLU A 79 -25.56 -7.86 6.28
C GLU A 79 -26.55 -8.39 7.34
N ARG A 80 -26.10 -9.09 8.36
CA ARG A 80 -26.94 -9.52 9.47
C ARG A 80 -27.55 -8.38 10.30
N GLY A 81 -26.83 -7.27 10.41
CA GLY A 81 -27.32 -6.08 11.11
C GLY A 81 -28.16 -5.15 10.24
N LEU A 82 -28.11 -5.27 8.92
CA LEU A 82 -28.86 -4.45 7.97
C LEU A 82 -30.32 -4.86 7.81
N ASN A 83 -30.70 -6.06 8.24
CA ASN A 83 -32.09 -6.53 8.17
C ASN A 83 -33.08 -5.75 9.06
N THR A 84 -32.62 -4.82 9.85
CA THR A 84 -33.44 -3.94 10.67
C THR A 84 -33.20 -2.48 10.33
N THR A 85 -33.62 -2.04 9.15
CA THR A 85 -33.58 -0.67 8.66
C THR A 85 -32.14 -0.14 8.40
N PRO A 86 -31.73 0.13 7.15
CA PRO A 86 -30.48 0.78 6.87
C PRO A 86 -30.56 2.21 7.38
N LEU A 87 -30.10 2.42 8.58
CA LEU A 87 -30.04 3.71 9.19
C LEU A 87 -28.98 4.55 8.42
N VAL A 88 -29.28 5.82 8.26
CA VAL A 88 -28.35 6.84 7.72
C VAL A 88 -26.94 6.71 8.33
N ASP A 89 -26.84 6.18 9.54
CA ASP A 89 -25.58 5.96 10.24
C ASP A 89 -24.77 4.79 9.70
N ASP A 90 -25.37 3.74 9.16
CA ASP A 90 -24.63 2.64 8.52
C ASP A 90 -24.02 3.10 7.19
N VAL A 91 -24.76 3.89 6.40
CA VAL A 91 -24.21 4.51 5.18
C VAL A 91 -23.05 5.46 5.52
N LYS A 92 -23.17 6.23 6.60
CA LYS A 92 -22.08 7.09 7.08
C LYS A 92 -20.85 6.28 7.51
N ARG A 93 -21.04 5.15 8.16
CA ARG A 93 -19.94 4.24 8.58
C ARG A 93 -19.22 3.62 7.37
N VAL A 94 -19.98 3.16 6.37
CA VAL A 94 -19.41 2.65 5.11
C VAL A 94 -18.62 3.75 4.42
N ASN A 95 -19.19 4.96 4.28
CA ASN A 95 -18.51 6.11 3.67
C ASN A 95 -17.23 6.52 4.43
N LYS A 96 -17.22 6.37 5.75
CA LYS A 96 -16.04 6.62 6.59
C LYS A 96 -15.08 5.44 6.62
N ARG A 97 -15.39 4.34 5.94
CA ARG A 97 -14.64 3.07 5.98
C ARG A 97 -14.50 2.50 7.40
N GLU A 98 -15.48 2.71 8.24
CA GLU A 98 -15.61 2.11 9.57
C GLU A 98 -16.32 0.76 9.51
N ARG A 99 -16.87 0.40 8.35
CA ARG A 99 -17.57 -0.84 8.06
C ARG A 99 -17.44 -1.17 6.58
N ASP A 100 -17.39 -2.46 6.27
CA ASP A 100 -17.41 -2.92 4.89
C ASP A 100 -18.83 -2.83 4.30
N GLY A 101 -18.90 -2.34 3.06
CA GLY A 101 -20.15 -2.20 2.31
C GLY A 101 -20.15 -2.98 1.00
N GLU A 102 -19.10 -3.72 0.70
CA GLU A 102 -18.94 -4.43 -0.57
C GLU A 102 -18.45 -5.85 -0.35
N SER A 103 -19.15 -6.83 -0.94
CA SER A 103 -18.71 -8.22 -0.88
C SER A 103 -17.42 -8.44 -1.65
N ASP A 104 -16.51 -9.20 -1.09
CA ASP A 104 -15.30 -9.70 -1.74
C ASP A 104 -15.64 -10.61 -2.92
N ILE A 105 -14.79 -10.59 -3.94
CA ILE A 105 -14.91 -11.51 -5.08
C ILE A 105 -13.83 -12.56 -4.98
N PHE A 106 -14.26 -13.81 -5.01
CA PHE A 106 -13.38 -14.97 -5.08
C PHE A 106 -13.34 -15.50 -6.51
N THR A 107 -12.16 -15.85 -6.98
CA THR A 107 -11.96 -16.50 -8.27
C THR A 107 -11.29 -17.84 -8.04
N ALA A 108 -11.98 -18.90 -8.37
CA ALA A 108 -11.42 -20.25 -8.35
C ALA A 108 -10.95 -20.64 -9.75
N VAL A 109 -9.70 -21.04 -9.87
CA VAL A 109 -9.11 -21.60 -11.09
C VAL A 109 -8.81 -23.07 -10.83
N PHE A 110 -9.32 -23.96 -11.69
CA PHE A 110 -9.13 -25.40 -11.61
C PHE A 110 -9.31 -26.05 -12.97
N ASN A 111 -8.50 -27.02 -13.30
CA ASN A 111 -8.61 -27.84 -14.53
C ASN A 111 -8.85 -27.01 -15.82
N GLY A 112 -8.21 -25.83 -15.93
CA GLY A 112 -8.39 -24.92 -17.08
C GLY A 112 -9.71 -24.15 -17.11
N GLN A 113 -10.53 -24.26 -16.08
CA GLN A 113 -11.78 -23.49 -15.87
C GLN A 113 -11.58 -22.43 -14.81
N SER A 114 -12.44 -21.41 -14.81
CA SER A 114 -12.50 -20.41 -13.73
C SER A 114 -13.96 -20.10 -13.38
N VAL A 115 -14.22 -19.89 -12.10
CA VAL A 115 -15.53 -19.49 -11.56
C VAL A 115 -15.35 -18.37 -10.57
N ASN A 116 -16.13 -17.31 -10.74
CA ASN A 116 -16.22 -16.21 -9.79
C ASN A 116 -17.40 -16.44 -8.84
N PHE A 117 -17.18 -16.20 -7.57
CA PHE A 117 -18.21 -16.35 -6.55
C PHE A 117 -18.00 -15.34 -5.42
N ILE A 118 -19.05 -15.13 -4.66
CA ILE A 118 -19.07 -14.40 -3.38
C ILE A 118 -19.35 -15.37 -2.26
N ILE A 119 -19.17 -14.91 -1.02
CA ILE A 119 -19.53 -15.69 0.16
C ILE A 119 -20.77 -15.10 0.83
N LYS A 120 -21.55 -15.98 1.39
CA LYS A 120 -22.70 -15.64 2.23
C LYS A 120 -22.65 -16.44 3.52
N MET A 121 -23.44 -16.02 4.50
CA MET A 121 -23.50 -16.67 5.81
C MET A 121 -24.95 -17.04 6.13
N ASP A 122 -25.18 -18.30 6.51
CA ASP A 122 -26.49 -18.76 6.94
C ASP A 122 -26.79 -18.37 8.41
N ASP A 123 -28.01 -18.67 8.87
CA ASP A 123 -28.45 -18.36 10.24
C ASP A 123 -27.64 -19.09 11.33
N SER A 124 -26.99 -20.19 10.98
CA SER A 124 -26.08 -20.94 11.84
C SER A 124 -24.66 -20.44 11.82
N ALA A 125 -24.38 -19.27 11.20
CA ALA A 125 -23.07 -18.67 10.99
C ALA A 125 -22.10 -19.54 10.16
N ARG A 126 -22.63 -20.39 9.26
CA ARG A 126 -21.80 -21.12 8.30
C ARG A 126 -21.63 -20.31 7.03
N ILE A 127 -20.39 -20.21 6.58
CA ILE A 127 -20.06 -19.55 5.31
C ILE A 127 -20.28 -20.53 4.16
N TYR A 128 -20.93 -20.07 3.11
CA TYR A 128 -21.10 -20.82 1.88
C TYR A 128 -20.79 -19.93 0.67
N ALA A 129 -20.39 -20.55 -0.43
CA ALA A 129 -20.09 -19.88 -1.69
C ALA A 129 -21.34 -19.75 -2.55
N GLU A 130 -21.53 -18.60 -3.16
CA GLU A 130 -22.56 -18.34 -4.17
C GLU A 130 -21.88 -17.91 -5.48
N PRO A 131 -21.90 -18.76 -6.53
CA PRO A 131 -21.35 -18.39 -7.82
C PRO A 131 -22.07 -17.18 -8.43
N LEU A 132 -21.30 -16.27 -9.03
CA LEU A 132 -21.85 -15.08 -9.71
C LEU A 132 -22.48 -15.42 -11.04
N GLU A 133 -22.07 -16.54 -11.64
CA GLU A 133 -22.58 -17.04 -12.90
C GLU A 133 -23.14 -18.44 -12.74
N ARG A 134 -24.07 -18.80 -13.62
CA ARG A 134 -24.62 -20.15 -13.62
C ARG A 134 -23.53 -21.17 -13.95
N THR A 135 -23.31 -22.12 -13.08
CA THR A 135 -22.27 -23.16 -13.20
C THR A 135 -22.77 -24.51 -12.71
N ASN A 136 -22.17 -25.59 -13.25
CA ASN A 136 -22.37 -26.95 -12.76
C ASN A 136 -21.31 -27.38 -11.73
N VAL A 137 -20.56 -26.42 -11.20
CA VAL A 137 -19.50 -26.64 -10.22
C VAL A 137 -20.06 -26.48 -8.82
N ARG A 138 -19.72 -27.39 -7.91
CA ARG A 138 -20.04 -27.28 -6.50
C ARG A 138 -18.86 -26.71 -5.76
N ILE A 139 -19.07 -25.64 -5.01
CA ILE A 139 -18.06 -24.97 -4.20
C ILE A 139 -18.46 -25.09 -2.72
N GLU A 140 -17.59 -25.71 -1.92
CA GLU A 140 -17.77 -25.89 -0.48
C GLU A 140 -16.71 -25.10 0.27
N CYS A 141 -17.14 -24.31 1.24
CA CYS A 141 -16.27 -23.53 2.11
C CYS A 141 -15.95 -24.35 3.38
N GLU A 142 -14.67 -24.50 3.68
CA GLU A 142 -14.23 -25.02 4.99
C GLU A 142 -13.95 -23.80 5.89
N SER A 143 -14.86 -23.51 6.82
CA SER A 143 -14.74 -22.37 7.73
C SER A 143 -14.89 -22.77 9.19
N SER A 144 -14.28 -22.01 10.09
CA SER A 144 -14.40 -22.18 11.54
C SER A 144 -15.30 -21.10 12.10
N TYR A 145 -16.54 -21.46 12.49
CA TYR A 145 -17.51 -20.57 13.14
C TYR A 145 -17.71 -19.21 12.45
N GLY A 146 -17.68 -19.16 11.11
CA GLY A 146 -17.88 -17.93 10.34
C GLY A 146 -16.78 -16.87 10.51
N ARG A 147 -15.61 -17.22 11.05
CA ARG A 147 -14.54 -16.26 11.35
C ARG A 147 -13.30 -16.41 10.51
N GLU A 148 -13.04 -17.58 9.97
CA GLU A 148 -11.86 -17.86 9.17
C GLU A 148 -12.19 -18.91 8.11
N ILE A 149 -11.79 -18.63 6.89
CA ILE A 149 -11.88 -19.55 5.76
C ILE A 149 -10.61 -20.41 5.74
N ASN A 150 -10.75 -21.68 6.12
CA ASN A 150 -9.64 -22.61 6.20
C ASN A 150 -9.27 -23.20 4.85
N GLY A 151 -10.24 -23.31 3.95
CA GLY A 151 -10.02 -23.89 2.63
C GLY A 151 -11.29 -23.98 1.80
N TRP A 152 -11.11 -24.51 0.61
CA TRP A 152 -12.16 -24.69 -0.38
C TRP A 152 -12.11 -26.10 -0.96
N ILE A 153 -13.28 -26.69 -1.20
CA ILE A 153 -13.40 -27.91 -1.97
C ILE A 153 -14.26 -27.60 -3.18
N ILE A 154 -13.67 -27.77 -4.35
CA ILE A 154 -14.37 -27.53 -5.61
C ILE A 154 -14.57 -28.87 -6.31
N THR A 155 -15.81 -29.21 -6.64
CA THR A 155 -16.14 -30.41 -7.39
C THR A 155 -16.60 -30.01 -8.79
N ASP A 156 -15.89 -30.48 -9.81
CA ASP A 156 -16.26 -30.22 -11.20
C ASP A 156 -17.44 -31.11 -11.65
N GLU A 157 -17.94 -30.88 -12.86
CA GLU A 157 -19.04 -31.64 -13.45
C GLU A 157 -18.72 -33.13 -13.68
N SER A 158 -17.44 -33.48 -13.77
CA SER A 158 -16.96 -34.85 -13.90
C SER A 158 -16.83 -35.57 -12.53
N GLY A 159 -17.02 -34.86 -11.43
CA GLY A 159 -16.92 -35.37 -10.08
C GLY A 159 -15.48 -35.39 -9.53
N ASN A 160 -14.54 -34.69 -10.18
CA ASN A 160 -13.21 -34.50 -9.63
C ASN A 160 -13.25 -33.41 -8.55
N ARG A 161 -12.56 -33.68 -7.42
CA ARG A 161 -12.52 -32.75 -6.28
C ARG A 161 -11.15 -32.08 -6.19
N PHE A 162 -11.16 -30.77 -6.12
CA PHE A 162 -9.98 -29.92 -5.97
C PHE A 162 -10.01 -29.31 -4.57
N ILE A 163 -9.00 -29.60 -3.75
CA ILE A 163 -8.95 -29.24 -2.33
C ILE A 163 -7.84 -28.19 -2.15
N TYR A 164 -8.22 -27.00 -1.70
CA TYR A 164 -7.35 -25.84 -1.51
C TYR A 164 -7.25 -25.52 -0.03
N ARG A 165 -6.10 -25.75 0.60
CA ARG A 165 -5.88 -25.51 2.03
C ARG A 165 -4.58 -24.79 2.35
N GLN A 166 -3.68 -24.65 1.36
CA GLN A 166 -2.43 -23.90 1.59
C GLN A 166 -2.68 -22.43 1.42
N LYS A 167 -2.56 -21.68 2.51
CA LYS A 167 -2.92 -20.27 2.59
C LYS A 167 -1.78 -19.36 2.16
N GLU A 168 -2.12 -18.30 1.48
CA GLU A 168 -1.29 -17.13 1.26
C GLU A 168 -1.83 -15.98 2.11
N TRP A 169 -0.93 -15.29 2.80
CA TRP A 169 -1.30 -14.16 3.64
C TRP A 169 -0.83 -12.85 3.05
N SER A 170 -1.73 -11.89 2.92
CA SER A 170 -1.43 -10.50 2.66
C SER A 170 -1.44 -9.73 3.97
N VAL A 171 -0.35 -9.03 4.24
CA VAL A 171 -0.16 -8.24 5.46
C VAL A 171 0.03 -6.78 5.05
N ASN A 172 -0.84 -5.91 5.57
CA ASN A 172 -0.77 -4.48 5.36
C ASN A 172 0.06 -3.84 6.48
N ILE A 173 1.26 -3.41 6.18
CA ILE A 173 2.08 -2.65 7.13
C ILE A 173 1.90 -1.17 6.80
N VAL A 174 1.06 -0.49 7.57
CA VAL A 174 0.94 0.97 7.50
C VAL A 174 2.15 1.58 8.17
N LYS A 175 2.98 2.30 7.43
CA LYS A 175 4.03 3.12 8.06
C LYS A 175 3.38 4.30 8.77
N GLU A 176 3.84 4.59 9.99
CA GLU A 176 3.29 5.62 10.88
C GLU A 176 3.20 7.03 10.27
N ASP A 177 3.95 7.30 9.20
CA ASP A 177 3.96 8.58 8.49
C ASP A 177 2.93 8.66 7.35
N ALA A 178 2.18 7.60 7.08
CA ALA A 178 1.07 7.67 6.14
C ALA A 178 -0.04 8.54 6.76
N ILE A 179 -0.54 9.51 5.98
CA ILE A 179 -1.76 10.24 6.33
C ILE A 179 -2.75 9.21 6.82
N SER A 180 -3.16 9.34 8.09
CA SER A 180 -4.02 8.36 8.72
C SER A 180 -5.30 8.29 7.88
N PHE A 181 -5.43 7.25 7.09
CA PHE A 181 -6.74 6.88 6.58
C PHE A 181 -7.56 6.51 7.81
N ASN A 182 -8.48 7.37 8.17
CA ASN A 182 -9.48 7.09 9.19
C ASN A 182 -10.42 6.02 8.66
N GLY A 183 -9.98 4.77 8.65
CA GLY A 183 -10.78 3.64 8.20
C GLY A 183 -10.22 2.34 8.75
N ILE A 184 -11.09 1.42 9.07
CA ILE A 184 -10.74 0.07 9.49
C ILE A 184 -10.18 -0.64 8.26
N ARG A 185 -8.99 -1.21 8.40
CA ARG A 185 -8.38 -2.11 7.42
C ARG A 185 -7.90 -3.34 8.14
N ASP A 186 -8.10 -4.49 7.55
CA ASP A 186 -7.46 -5.70 8.04
C ASP A 186 -5.94 -5.51 7.94
N LYS A 187 -5.28 -5.75 9.07
CA LYS A 187 -3.82 -5.76 9.12
C LYS A 187 -3.26 -6.94 8.34
N SER A 188 -4.01 -8.03 8.28
CA SER A 188 -3.69 -9.25 7.55
C SER A 188 -4.97 -9.98 7.15
N TYR A 189 -4.92 -10.63 6.00
CA TYR A 189 -6.00 -11.49 5.52
C TYR A 189 -5.44 -12.57 4.59
N ILE A 190 -6.20 -13.64 4.41
CA ILE A 190 -5.84 -14.69 3.46
C ILE A 190 -6.24 -14.22 2.07
N SER A 191 -5.25 -14.03 1.20
CA SER A 191 -5.43 -13.56 -0.18
C SER A 191 -5.64 -14.68 -1.19
N SER A 192 -5.08 -15.88 -0.91
CA SER A 192 -5.19 -17.01 -1.82
C SER A 192 -5.14 -18.35 -1.06
N TRP A 193 -5.70 -19.37 -1.69
CA TRP A 193 -5.61 -20.75 -1.24
C TRP A 193 -5.10 -21.61 -2.39
N TYR A 194 -3.98 -22.30 -2.19
CA TYR A 194 -3.37 -23.18 -3.17
C TYR A 194 -3.79 -24.62 -3.00
N LEU A 195 -3.70 -25.39 -4.08
CA LEU A 195 -4.01 -26.81 -4.10
C LEU A 195 -3.18 -27.59 -3.07
N ASN A 196 -3.87 -28.35 -2.26
CA ASN A 196 -3.27 -29.33 -1.37
C ASN A 196 -3.43 -30.75 -1.94
N ARG A 197 -4.55 -30.98 -2.64
CA ARG A 197 -4.88 -32.30 -3.16
C ARG A 197 -5.91 -32.18 -4.30
N ILE A 198 -5.77 -33.05 -5.29
CA ILE A 198 -6.84 -33.34 -6.28
C ILE A 198 -7.25 -34.78 -6.09
N GLU A 199 -8.55 -35.03 -6.04
CA GLU A 199 -9.14 -36.37 -5.99
C GLU A 199 -9.97 -36.59 -7.27
N PRO A 200 -9.32 -37.13 -8.32
CA PRO A 200 -10.04 -37.50 -9.54
C PRO A 200 -11.02 -38.62 -9.23
N ARG A 201 -12.19 -38.59 -9.88
CA ARG A 201 -13.25 -39.57 -9.65
C ARG A 201 -12.73 -41.00 -9.85
N ASN A 202 -12.86 -41.84 -8.82
CA ASN A 202 -12.45 -43.25 -8.83
C ASN A 202 -10.96 -43.50 -9.20
N ARG A 203 -10.08 -42.55 -8.91
CA ARG A 203 -8.64 -42.64 -9.21
C ARG A 203 -7.79 -42.30 -7.98
N LYS A 204 -6.50 -42.57 -8.06
CA LYS A 204 -5.54 -42.16 -7.02
C LYS A 204 -5.44 -40.65 -6.94
N PRO A 205 -5.29 -40.12 -5.74
CA PRO A 205 -5.18 -38.67 -5.56
C PRO A 205 -3.83 -38.15 -6.04
N ILE A 206 -3.86 -36.87 -6.46
CA ILE A 206 -2.65 -36.08 -6.72
C ILE A 206 -2.42 -35.21 -5.48
N VAL A 207 -1.24 -35.28 -4.89
CA VAL A 207 -0.90 -34.62 -3.62
C VAL A 207 0.16 -33.54 -3.85
N PHE A 208 -0.08 -32.38 -3.29
CA PHE A 208 0.84 -31.24 -3.35
C PHE A 208 1.51 -31.04 -2.01
N THR A 209 2.82 -30.96 -2.00
CA THR A 209 3.65 -30.74 -0.80
C THR A 209 4.36 -29.39 -0.92
N TYR A 210 4.32 -28.62 0.18
CA TYR A 210 4.95 -27.30 0.26
C TYR A 210 6.11 -27.33 1.25
N LEU A 211 7.08 -26.42 1.06
CA LEU A 211 8.26 -26.35 1.92
C LEU A 211 7.93 -25.94 3.35
N ALA A 212 6.95 -25.08 3.51
CA ALA A 212 6.46 -24.64 4.82
C ALA A 212 4.99 -24.23 4.72
N GLU A 213 4.29 -24.30 5.85
CA GLU A 213 2.96 -23.72 6.04
C GLU A 213 3.11 -22.23 6.34
N VAL A 214 2.31 -21.40 5.69
CA VAL A 214 2.33 -19.94 5.92
C VAL A 214 1.32 -19.60 7.01
N ARG A 215 1.79 -18.89 8.05
CA ARG A 215 0.98 -18.40 9.16
C ARG A 215 0.97 -16.87 9.21
N GLU A 216 -0.08 -16.30 9.75
CA GLU A 216 -0.31 -14.86 9.81
C GLU A 216 0.89 -14.07 10.37
N ASN A 217 1.35 -14.43 11.55
CA ASN A 217 2.35 -13.67 12.33
C ASN A 217 3.78 -14.18 12.15
N GLU A 218 4.04 -14.96 11.14
CA GLU A 218 5.35 -15.56 10.97
C GLU A 218 6.36 -14.56 10.40
N LYS A 219 7.56 -14.52 11.03
CA LYS A 219 8.71 -13.79 10.47
C LYS A 219 9.12 -14.45 9.15
N ASP A 220 9.86 -13.71 8.33
CA ASP A 220 10.41 -14.25 7.09
C ASP A 220 11.19 -15.55 7.37
N GLN A 221 10.66 -16.66 6.87
CA GLN A 221 11.21 -17.99 7.11
C GLN A 221 11.70 -18.64 5.83
N LYS A 222 12.68 -19.53 5.98
CA LYS A 222 13.09 -20.40 4.89
C LYS A 222 11.93 -21.30 4.45
N GLY A 223 11.61 -21.28 3.16
CA GLY A 223 10.49 -22.05 2.60
C GLY A 223 9.21 -21.26 2.39
N ILE A 224 9.19 -19.98 2.75
CA ILE A 224 8.10 -19.07 2.46
C ILE A 224 8.62 -17.98 1.52
N ASN A 225 7.89 -17.73 0.44
CA ASN A 225 8.18 -16.61 -0.45
C ASN A 225 7.52 -15.35 0.11
N THR A 226 8.33 -14.39 0.56
CA THR A 226 7.83 -13.10 1.05
C THR A 226 8.14 -12.02 0.03
N VAL A 227 7.08 -11.46 -0.53
CA VAL A 227 7.17 -10.35 -1.47
C VAL A 227 6.65 -9.08 -0.81
N ARG A 228 7.40 -7.98 -0.93
CA ARG A 228 7.02 -6.67 -0.39
C ARG A 228 6.91 -5.67 -1.53
N PHE A 229 5.82 -4.94 -1.55
CA PHE A 229 5.64 -3.84 -2.50
C PHE A 229 5.05 -2.62 -1.81
N TYR A 230 5.35 -1.47 -2.39
CA TYR A 230 4.91 -0.19 -1.88
C TYR A 230 3.77 0.32 -2.75
N SER A 231 2.61 0.52 -2.17
CA SER A 231 1.56 1.32 -2.77
C SER A 231 1.62 2.71 -2.14
N GLY A 232 2.07 3.68 -2.88
CA GLY A 232 2.17 5.04 -2.38
C GLY A 232 3.22 5.89 -3.09
N TYR A 233 3.28 7.14 -2.71
CA TYR A 233 4.21 8.11 -3.27
C TYR A 233 5.38 8.38 -2.31
N LYS A 234 6.55 8.59 -2.88
CA LYS A 234 7.66 9.19 -2.14
C LYS A 234 7.49 10.70 -2.17
N SER A 235 7.19 11.30 -1.03
CA SER A 235 7.23 12.76 -0.92
C SER A 235 8.41 13.20 -0.08
N LYS A 236 9.11 14.22 -0.57
CA LYS A 236 10.16 14.89 0.17
C LYS A 236 9.55 16.15 0.77
N TYR A 237 9.50 16.23 2.08
CA TYR A 237 9.00 17.41 2.75
C TYR A 237 9.95 17.88 3.86
N THR A 238 9.88 19.17 4.10
CA THR A 238 10.67 19.83 5.12
C THR A 238 9.80 20.03 6.36
N TYR A 239 10.27 19.60 7.52
CA TYR A 239 9.57 19.76 8.79
C TYR A 239 10.51 20.16 9.91
N GLY A 240 9.96 20.73 10.98
CA GLY A 240 10.74 21.09 12.15
C GLY A 240 11.23 19.85 12.89
N ARG A 241 12.53 19.73 13.06
CA ARG A 241 13.18 18.60 13.74
C ARG A 241 12.75 18.45 15.19
N SER A 242 12.42 19.58 15.81
CA SER A 242 12.09 19.67 17.22
C SER A 242 10.80 18.99 17.65
N MET A 243 9.89 18.72 16.73
CA MET A 243 8.58 18.16 17.09
C MET A 243 8.61 16.71 17.53
N ARG A 244 9.64 15.95 17.17
CA ARG A 244 9.81 14.57 17.64
C ARG A 244 10.77 14.42 18.82
N GLU A 245 11.67 15.40 19.01
CA GLU A 245 12.74 15.28 20.00
C GLU A 245 12.65 16.29 21.15
N ARG A 246 11.98 17.43 20.96
CA ARG A 246 11.81 18.48 21.98
C ARG A 246 10.49 19.18 21.84
N VAL A 247 9.85 19.46 22.97
CA VAL A 247 8.73 20.41 23.03
C VAL A 247 9.33 21.81 22.88
N PHE A 248 9.10 22.42 21.69
CA PHE A 248 9.46 23.81 21.47
C PHE A 248 8.43 24.71 22.15
N ASP A 249 8.86 25.48 23.12
CA ASP A 249 8.00 26.46 23.75
C ASP A 249 8.06 27.80 22.99
N PHE A 250 7.24 27.93 21.96
CA PHE A 250 7.07 29.18 21.22
C PHE A 250 6.26 30.23 21.99
N SER A 251 5.63 29.85 23.07
CA SER A 251 4.91 30.81 23.94
C SER A 251 5.86 31.89 24.45
N LYS A 252 7.12 31.57 24.66
CA LYS A 252 8.14 32.53 25.11
C LYS A 252 8.38 33.65 24.08
N TYR A 253 8.37 33.37 22.77
CA TYR A 253 8.55 34.40 21.74
C TYR A 253 7.27 35.19 21.55
N ARG A 254 6.14 34.55 21.59
CA ARG A 254 4.84 35.20 21.49
C ARG A 254 4.61 36.17 22.63
N ASN A 255 4.86 35.75 23.86
CA ASN A 255 4.70 36.62 25.04
C ASN A 255 5.63 37.81 25.01
N LYS A 256 6.92 37.62 24.65
CA LYS A 256 7.88 38.70 24.51
C LYS A 256 7.56 39.66 23.37
N PHE A 257 7.05 39.14 22.26
CA PHE A 257 6.58 39.95 21.15
C PHE A 257 5.37 40.81 21.55
N ASP A 258 4.37 40.21 22.20
CA ASP A 258 3.18 40.93 22.69
C ASP A 258 3.54 41.96 23.74
N GLU A 259 4.50 41.66 24.63
CA GLU A 259 5.05 42.62 25.59
C GLU A 259 5.72 43.80 24.89
N ALA A 260 6.60 43.57 23.94
CA ALA A 260 7.27 44.63 23.16
C ALA A 260 6.26 45.53 22.41
N ILE A 261 5.20 44.95 21.85
CA ILE A 261 4.13 45.71 21.21
C ILE A 261 3.35 46.56 22.21
N ARG A 262 3.09 46.01 23.40
CA ARG A 262 2.43 46.76 24.50
C ARG A 262 3.30 47.93 24.98
N GLU A 263 4.58 47.72 25.21
CA GLU A 263 5.51 48.76 25.60
C GLU A 263 5.65 49.87 24.55
N ALA A 264 5.68 49.50 23.26
CA ALA A 264 5.64 50.48 22.17
C ALA A 264 4.38 51.35 22.23
N ARG A 265 3.24 50.72 22.48
CA ARG A 265 1.95 51.41 22.61
C ARG A 265 1.93 52.37 23.82
N ASP A 266 2.42 51.91 24.94
CA ASP A 266 2.43 52.70 26.18
C ASP A 266 3.33 53.93 26.05
N CYS A 267 4.42 53.86 25.26
CA CYS A 267 5.23 55.02 24.93
C CYS A 267 4.53 56.07 24.05
N LEU A 268 3.51 55.67 23.30
CA LEU A 268 2.76 56.52 22.40
C LEU A 268 1.50 57.12 23.03
N ASN A 269 1.47 57.22 24.36
CA ASN A 269 0.40 57.82 25.14
C ASN A 269 0.22 59.32 24.77
N GLY A 270 -0.57 59.59 23.74
CA GLY A 270 -0.99 60.90 23.25
C GLY A 270 -1.97 60.69 22.12
N PHE A 271 -3.09 61.39 22.17
CA PHE A 271 -4.27 61.12 21.37
C PHE A 271 -4.00 60.89 19.87
N SER A 272 -3.14 61.68 19.22
CA SER A 272 -2.85 61.52 17.79
C SER A 272 -1.97 60.31 17.45
N LEU A 273 -0.96 60.03 18.28
CA LEU A 273 -0.01 58.93 18.09
C LEU A 273 -0.62 57.57 18.42
N GLU A 274 -1.42 57.53 19.47
CA GLU A 274 -2.18 56.36 19.85
C GLU A 274 -3.22 56.00 18.84
N MET A 275 -3.89 56.98 18.25
CA MET A 275 -4.89 56.78 17.19
C MET A 275 -4.24 56.22 15.91
N GLN A 276 -3.06 56.70 15.52
CA GLN A 276 -2.30 56.18 14.40
C GLN A 276 -1.87 54.73 14.64
N LEU A 277 -1.33 54.44 15.79
CA LEU A 277 -0.91 53.09 16.18
C LEU A 277 -2.09 52.11 16.17
N ASN A 278 -3.22 52.53 16.68
CA ASN A 278 -4.42 51.72 16.71
C ASN A 278 -4.95 51.43 15.30
N ASN A 279 -4.84 52.37 14.35
CA ASN A 279 -5.20 52.14 12.96
C ASN A 279 -4.27 51.14 12.28
N ASP A 280 -2.96 51.13 12.63
CA ASP A 280 -1.99 50.25 12.03
C ASP A 280 -2.01 48.81 12.62
N LEU A 281 -2.24 48.71 13.93
CA LEU A 281 -2.21 47.42 14.64
C LEU A 281 -3.58 46.87 15.02
N TYR A 282 -4.57 47.72 15.19
CA TYR A 282 -5.91 47.35 15.65
C TYR A 282 -6.99 48.01 14.77
N THR A 283 -8.07 47.30 14.60
CA THR A 283 -9.26 47.84 13.93
C THR A 283 -10.31 48.14 14.99
N TYR A 284 -10.82 49.37 15.02
CA TYR A 284 -11.90 49.77 15.91
C TYR A 284 -13.25 49.22 15.40
N ILE A 285 -13.93 48.45 16.26
CA ILE A 285 -15.20 47.79 15.90
C ILE A 285 -16.42 48.42 16.58
N GLY A 286 -16.26 49.54 17.27
CA GLY A 286 -17.33 50.26 18.00
C GLY A 286 -17.34 49.94 19.50
N SER A 287 -18.15 50.71 20.24
CA SER A 287 -18.36 50.52 21.70
C SER A 287 -17.07 50.51 22.55
N GLY A 288 -16.01 51.20 22.11
CA GLY A 288 -14.72 51.19 22.79
C GLY A 288 -13.90 49.94 22.60
N GLN A 289 -14.30 49.02 21.70
CA GLN A 289 -13.59 47.80 21.44
C GLN A 289 -12.66 47.89 20.22
N TRP A 290 -11.47 47.33 20.36
CA TRP A 290 -10.46 47.23 19.33
C TRP A 290 -10.09 45.75 19.11
N ILE A 291 -10.05 45.34 17.88
CA ILE A 291 -9.51 44.02 17.49
C ILE A 291 -8.17 44.20 16.79
N ARG A 292 -7.28 43.25 16.91
CA ARG A 292 -6.04 43.27 16.15
C ARG A 292 -6.31 43.28 14.66
N ASN A 293 -5.49 44.08 13.94
CA ASN A 293 -5.54 44.05 12.51
C ASN A 293 -5.38 42.63 12.00
N PRO A 294 -6.30 42.13 11.16
CA PRO A 294 -6.28 40.72 10.70
C PRO A 294 -4.94 40.31 10.05
N ASN A 295 -4.28 41.22 9.33
CA ASN A 295 -2.98 40.92 8.70
C ASN A 295 -1.86 40.76 9.73
N PHE A 296 -1.88 41.60 10.77
CA PHE A 296 -0.93 41.50 11.88
C PHE A 296 -1.17 40.24 12.70
N GLU A 297 -2.43 39.94 13.00
CA GLU A 297 -2.81 38.74 13.74
C GLU A 297 -2.51 37.47 12.95
N ALA A 298 -2.73 37.46 11.64
CA ALA A 298 -2.40 36.32 10.78
C ALA A 298 -0.89 36.01 10.78
N GLY A 299 -0.04 37.06 10.73
CA GLY A 299 1.41 36.88 10.82
C GLY A 299 1.86 36.33 12.18
N ALA A 300 1.31 36.86 13.26
CA ALA A 300 1.61 36.41 14.62
C ALA A 300 1.03 35.02 14.91
N ALA A 301 -0.16 34.72 14.41
CA ALA A 301 -0.80 33.43 14.54
C ALA A 301 -0.09 32.34 13.72
N ALA A 302 0.42 32.67 12.53
CA ALA A 302 1.13 31.74 11.69
C ALA A 302 2.41 31.21 12.35
N ILE A 303 3.16 32.04 13.08
CA ILE A 303 4.31 31.62 13.88
C ILE A 303 3.89 30.58 14.91
N ASN A 304 2.78 30.79 15.61
CA ASN A 304 2.28 29.85 16.63
C ASN A 304 1.59 28.62 16.05
N ALA A 305 0.78 28.79 15.01
CA ALA A 305 0.02 27.69 14.40
C ALA A 305 0.93 26.64 13.78
N ASN A 306 2.03 27.04 13.16
CA ASN A 306 2.95 26.08 12.54
C ASN A 306 3.61 25.13 13.51
N PHE A 307 3.77 25.51 14.74
CA PHE A 307 4.33 24.60 15.72
C PHE A 307 3.34 23.58 16.27
N ARG A 308 2.05 23.88 16.19
CA ARG A 308 0.98 22.92 16.44
C ARG A 308 0.71 22.01 15.25
N ILE A 309 0.98 22.49 14.04
CA ILE A 309 0.63 21.81 12.77
C ILE A 309 1.83 21.10 12.15
N MET A 310 3.04 21.26 12.67
CA MET A 310 4.24 20.61 12.13
C MET A 310 4.21 19.07 12.20
N GLY A 311 3.25 18.49 12.91
CA GLY A 311 2.88 17.09 12.77
C GLY A 311 2.05 16.78 11.53
N GLN A 312 1.55 17.79 10.82
CA GLN A 312 0.60 17.67 9.72
C GLN A 312 1.06 18.32 8.41
N LEU A 313 2.34 18.27 8.03
CA LEU A 313 2.79 18.72 6.70
C LEU A 313 2.41 20.17 6.31
N ALA A 314 2.10 21.03 7.26
CA ALA A 314 1.66 22.35 6.91
C ALA A 314 2.84 23.21 6.45
N ASN A 315 2.67 23.66 5.31
CA ASN A 315 3.29 24.77 4.59
C ASN A 315 4.31 25.61 5.37
N PHE A 316 5.54 25.10 5.48
CA PHE A 316 6.69 25.89 5.93
C PHE A 316 6.78 27.21 5.14
N SER A 317 6.45 27.20 3.87
CA SER A 317 6.38 28.39 3.01
C SER A 317 5.36 29.41 3.51
N SER A 318 4.23 29.02 4.04
CA SER A 318 3.22 29.96 4.54
C SER A 318 3.64 30.66 5.83
N VAL A 319 4.38 29.96 6.72
CA VAL A 319 4.95 30.57 7.93
C VAL A 319 6.01 31.61 7.57
N THR A 320 6.92 31.22 6.69
CA THR A 320 7.99 32.11 6.24
C THR A 320 7.41 33.37 5.60
N ASN A 321 6.40 33.23 4.74
CA ASN A 321 5.73 34.35 4.09
C ASN A 321 4.98 35.24 5.08
N ALA A 322 4.24 34.64 6.02
CA ALA A 322 3.53 35.38 7.08
C ALA A 322 4.50 36.12 8.01
N SER A 323 5.62 35.46 8.40
CA SER A 323 6.66 36.07 9.22
C SER A 323 7.37 37.21 8.50
N ASN A 324 7.65 37.08 7.20
CA ASN A 324 8.23 38.14 6.38
C ASN A 324 7.26 39.32 6.22
N GLY A 325 5.96 39.07 6.04
CA GLY A 325 4.93 40.10 6.02
C GLY A 325 4.87 40.89 7.35
N LEU A 326 4.94 40.18 8.47
CA LEU A 326 4.99 40.82 9.80
C LEU A 326 6.26 41.65 9.98
N ILE A 327 7.43 41.16 9.53
CA ILE A 327 8.68 41.92 9.55
C ILE A 327 8.58 43.21 8.71
N GLN A 328 7.94 43.14 7.53
CA GLN A 328 7.70 44.33 6.69
C GLN A 328 6.82 45.36 7.41
N THR A 329 5.72 44.92 8.03
CA THR A 329 4.85 45.82 8.81
C THR A 329 5.60 46.48 9.97
N LEU A 330 6.41 45.71 10.70
CA LEU A 330 7.22 46.25 11.78
C LEU A 330 8.27 47.24 11.28
N ASN A 331 8.88 47.03 10.10
CA ASN A 331 9.79 48.00 9.48
C ASN A 331 9.07 49.31 9.14
N GLN A 332 7.89 49.27 8.60
CA GLN A 332 7.09 50.45 8.31
C GLN A 332 6.77 51.23 9.59
N LEU A 333 6.39 50.58 10.68
CA LEU A 333 6.17 51.21 11.98
C LEU A 333 7.46 51.84 12.52
N ILE A 334 8.58 51.15 12.48
CA ILE A 334 9.88 51.66 12.92
C ILE A 334 10.20 52.94 12.13
N ASP A 335 10.11 52.91 10.80
CA ASP A 335 10.43 54.06 9.93
C ASP A 335 9.49 55.23 10.18
N THR A 336 8.21 54.98 10.46
CA THR A 336 7.23 56.02 10.72
C THR A 336 7.52 56.76 12.05
N TYR A 337 7.78 56.01 13.11
CA TYR A 337 7.97 56.60 14.43
C TYR A 337 9.39 57.09 14.72
N GLU A 338 10.40 56.50 14.06
CA GLU A 338 11.79 56.99 14.17
C GLU A 338 12.01 58.38 13.60
N LYS A 339 11.30 58.75 12.54
CA LYS A 339 11.37 60.05 11.85
C LYS A 339 10.68 61.17 12.64
N GLN A 340 9.95 60.85 13.69
CA GLN A 340 9.26 61.84 14.49
C GLN A 340 10.21 62.50 15.51
N SER A 341 10.02 63.78 15.76
CA SER A 341 10.83 64.53 16.71
C SER A 341 10.58 64.17 18.19
N SER A 342 9.47 63.52 18.47
CA SER A 342 9.08 63.10 19.83
C SER A 342 10.02 62.03 20.38
N HIS A 343 10.47 62.19 21.64
CA HIS A 343 11.22 61.17 22.34
C HIS A 343 10.44 59.88 22.52
N ASN A 344 9.16 59.94 22.84
CA ASN A 344 8.27 58.82 23.02
C ASN A 344 8.09 58.05 21.70
N ALA A 345 7.98 58.73 20.56
CA ALA A 345 7.90 58.08 19.24
C ALA A 345 9.16 57.25 18.95
N ARG A 346 10.34 57.81 19.20
CA ARG A 346 11.61 57.09 19.02
C ARG A 346 11.76 55.90 19.95
N THR A 347 11.28 56.05 21.17
CA THR A 347 11.27 54.95 22.15
C THR A 347 10.34 53.84 21.69
N ALA A 348 9.14 54.16 21.15
CA ALA A 348 8.24 53.20 20.58
C ALA A 348 8.87 52.47 19.35
N ALA A 349 9.60 53.21 18.48
CA ALA A 349 10.35 52.61 17.36
C ALA A 349 11.39 51.61 17.86
N SER A 350 12.04 51.85 18.99
CA SER A 350 12.96 50.90 19.62
C SER A 350 12.25 49.62 20.09
N TRP A 351 11.05 49.73 20.64
CA TRP A 351 10.24 48.59 21.04
C TRP A 351 9.74 47.77 19.83
N PHE A 352 9.40 48.44 18.73
CA PHE A 352 9.08 47.74 17.50
C PHE A 352 10.29 47.00 16.91
N ARG A 353 11.51 47.51 17.05
CA ARG A 353 12.74 46.76 16.71
C ARG A 353 12.89 45.54 17.59
N THR A 354 12.60 45.65 18.88
CA THR A 354 12.62 44.55 19.82
C THR A 354 11.61 43.47 19.43
N ALA A 355 10.38 43.87 19.15
CA ALA A 355 9.34 42.94 18.62
C ALA A 355 9.78 42.23 17.33
N LYS A 356 10.33 42.99 16.36
CA LYS A 356 10.91 42.43 15.13
C LYS A 356 12.01 41.42 15.42
N SER A 357 12.88 41.67 16.40
CA SER A 357 13.95 40.74 16.73
C SER A 357 13.41 39.39 17.23
N TYR A 358 12.30 39.38 17.96
CA TYR A 358 11.67 38.13 18.42
C TYR A 358 11.03 37.35 17.25
N VAL A 359 10.48 38.03 16.26
CA VAL A 359 9.99 37.38 15.02
C VAL A 359 11.15 36.73 14.28
N ILE A 360 12.26 37.45 14.12
CA ILE A 360 13.47 36.92 13.45
C ILE A 360 14.07 35.75 14.23
N GLN A 361 14.16 35.86 15.56
CA GLN A 361 14.67 34.77 16.40
C GLN A 361 13.81 33.51 16.29
N SER A 362 12.48 33.64 16.34
CA SER A 362 11.57 32.52 16.16
C SER A 362 11.73 31.86 14.78
N LEU A 363 11.85 32.68 13.72
CA LEU A 363 12.06 32.20 12.36
C LEU A 363 13.41 31.48 12.20
N ASN A 364 14.47 31.99 12.82
CA ASN A 364 15.78 31.36 12.81
C ASN A 364 15.78 30.02 13.58
N GLU A 365 15.09 29.94 14.72
CA GLU A 365 14.94 28.66 15.43
C GLU A 365 14.18 27.65 14.57
N VAL A 366 13.13 28.07 13.88
CA VAL A 366 12.42 27.21 12.91
C VAL A 366 13.36 26.74 11.83
N ASN A 367 14.12 27.65 11.21
CA ASN A 367 15.04 27.31 10.12
C ASN A 367 16.16 26.37 10.60
N ASN A 368 16.71 26.61 11.78
CA ASN A 368 17.78 25.78 12.33
C ASN A 368 17.31 24.39 12.78
N ASN A 369 16.01 24.23 13.09
CA ASN A 369 15.40 22.99 13.51
C ASN A 369 14.63 22.27 12.39
N VAL A 370 14.79 22.73 11.15
CA VAL A 370 14.15 22.15 9.97
C VAL A 370 15.02 21.07 9.38
N THR A 371 14.48 19.91 9.20
CA THR A 371 15.13 18.81 8.48
C THR A 371 14.31 18.42 7.26
N THR A 372 15.00 17.97 6.23
CA THR A 372 14.35 17.35 5.10
C THR A 372 14.19 15.87 5.40
N LYS A 373 12.97 15.39 5.46
CA LYS A 373 12.66 13.97 5.58
C LYS A 373 12.10 13.47 4.27
N GLU A 374 12.72 12.41 3.76
CA GLU A 374 12.06 11.61 2.74
C GLU A 374 11.10 10.68 3.46
N THR A 375 9.83 10.90 3.26
CA THR A 375 8.81 9.95 3.66
C THR A 375 8.30 9.24 2.44
N SER A 376 8.37 7.95 2.47
CA SER A 376 7.50 7.15 1.65
C SER A 376 6.16 7.08 2.39
N GLY A 377 5.24 7.98 2.03
CA GLY A 377 3.85 7.80 2.43
C GLY A 377 3.27 6.66 1.63
N GLY A 378 2.76 5.65 2.28
CA GLY A 378 2.15 4.52 1.60
C GLY A 378 2.01 3.32 2.52
N THR A 379 1.21 2.39 2.08
CA THR A 379 1.06 1.08 2.71
C THR A 379 2.12 0.17 2.12
N VAL A 380 2.91 -0.47 2.97
CA VAL A 380 3.76 -1.59 2.55
C VAL A 380 2.90 -2.83 2.62
N PHE A 381 2.68 -3.44 1.48
CA PHE A 381 2.06 -4.75 1.43
C PHE A 381 3.17 -5.81 1.48
N SER A 382 2.95 -6.81 2.30
CA SER A 382 3.78 -8.01 2.33
C SER A 382 2.90 -9.20 2.02
N VAL A 383 3.17 -9.89 0.92
CA VAL A 383 2.49 -11.12 0.56
C VAL A 383 3.41 -12.29 0.90
N LYS A 384 2.89 -13.23 1.70
CA LYS A 384 3.60 -14.44 2.12
C LYS A 384 2.92 -15.63 1.46
N SER A 385 3.59 -16.22 0.48
CA SER A 385 3.08 -17.35 -0.31
C SER A 385 3.81 -18.65 0.05
N PRO A 386 3.11 -19.79 0.09
CA PRO A 386 3.76 -21.09 0.25
C PRO A 386 4.57 -21.45 -0.99
N ILE A 387 5.75 -22.04 -0.79
CA ILE A 387 6.61 -22.50 -1.88
C ILE A 387 6.30 -23.97 -2.14
N LEU A 388 5.85 -24.30 -3.34
CA LEU A 388 5.55 -25.66 -3.76
C LEU A 388 6.85 -26.50 -3.85
N GLN A 389 6.90 -27.61 -3.14
CA GLN A 389 8.05 -28.51 -3.13
C GLN A 389 7.90 -29.63 -4.15
N SER A 390 6.74 -30.28 -4.17
CA SER A 390 6.49 -31.40 -5.08
C SER A 390 5.01 -31.64 -5.33
N ILE A 391 4.73 -32.29 -6.46
CA ILE A 391 3.41 -32.83 -6.81
C ILE A 391 3.60 -34.31 -7.07
N MET A 392 2.86 -35.17 -6.37
CA MET A 392 2.96 -36.62 -6.44
C MET A 392 1.66 -37.23 -6.98
N CYS A 393 1.79 -38.14 -7.92
CA CYS A 393 0.69 -38.87 -8.50
C CYS A 393 1.12 -40.28 -8.87
N ASP A 394 0.48 -41.30 -8.29
CA ASP A 394 0.66 -42.72 -8.61
C ASP A 394 2.14 -43.20 -8.63
N GLY A 395 2.96 -42.62 -7.73
CA GLY A 395 4.36 -42.95 -7.59
C GLY A 395 5.30 -42.08 -8.42
N GLU A 396 4.84 -41.40 -9.46
CA GLU A 396 5.60 -40.36 -10.14
C GLU A 396 5.53 -39.06 -9.35
N SER A 397 6.56 -38.23 -9.43
CA SER A 397 6.51 -36.89 -8.84
C SER A 397 7.20 -35.85 -9.70
N VAL A 398 6.68 -34.63 -9.62
CA VAL A 398 7.34 -33.44 -10.13
C VAL A 398 7.86 -32.65 -8.93
N GLU A 399 9.16 -32.44 -8.90
CA GLU A 399 9.88 -31.76 -7.83
C GLU A 399 10.37 -30.39 -8.30
N PHE A 400 10.31 -29.39 -7.39
CA PHE A 400 10.67 -28.01 -7.67
C PHE A 400 11.85 -27.58 -6.80
N GLU A 401 12.92 -27.12 -7.42
CA GLU A 401 14.11 -26.59 -6.76
C GLU A 401 14.20 -25.10 -6.94
N TYR A 402 14.58 -24.39 -5.86
CA TYR A 402 14.64 -22.94 -5.81
C TYR A 402 16.02 -22.46 -5.39
N TYR A 403 16.31 -21.20 -5.70
CA TYR A 403 17.47 -20.49 -5.20
C TYR A 403 17.10 -19.08 -4.77
N LEU A 404 17.96 -18.44 -4.00
CA LEU A 404 17.81 -17.06 -3.58
C LEU A 404 18.63 -16.15 -4.49
N LEU A 405 17.96 -15.17 -5.07
CA LEU A 405 18.59 -14.09 -5.84
C LEU A 405 18.28 -12.77 -5.14
N TRP A 406 19.29 -12.13 -4.55
CA TRP A 406 19.14 -10.88 -3.76
C TRP A 406 18.05 -10.94 -2.67
N GLY A 407 17.92 -12.09 -2.04
CA GLY A 407 16.90 -12.31 -1.00
C GLY A 407 15.54 -12.72 -1.50
N GLU A 408 15.31 -12.77 -2.80
CA GLU A 408 14.06 -13.23 -3.41
C GLU A 408 14.17 -14.67 -3.92
N THR A 409 13.12 -15.44 -3.72
CA THR A 409 13.06 -16.82 -4.17
C THR A 409 12.81 -16.89 -5.67
N ARG A 410 13.63 -17.68 -6.38
CA ARG A 410 13.46 -17.95 -7.81
C ARG A 410 13.44 -19.46 -8.07
N LEU A 411 12.60 -19.87 -9.01
CA LEU A 411 12.54 -21.26 -9.48
C LEU A 411 13.78 -21.57 -10.31
N LYS A 412 14.54 -22.61 -9.90
CA LYS A 412 15.77 -23.04 -10.53
C LYS A 412 15.56 -24.19 -11.50
N ARG A 413 14.82 -25.21 -11.04
CA ARG A 413 14.70 -26.47 -11.73
C ARG A 413 13.36 -27.13 -11.44
N VAL A 414 12.80 -27.80 -12.43
CA VAL A 414 11.65 -28.68 -12.30
C VAL A 414 12.04 -30.05 -12.78
N LYS A 415 11.86 -31.09 -11.95
CA LYS A 415 12.24 -32.49 -12.24
C LYS A 415 11.04 -33.39 -12.25
N LEU A 416 10.94 -34.26 -13.24
CA LEU A 416 10.04 -35.40 -13.23
C LEU A 416 10.81 -36.62 -12.75
N THR A 417 10.29 -37.32 -11.73
CA THR A 417 10.90 -38.53 -11.16
C THR A 417 9.93 -39.70 -11.17
N ASP A 418 10.48 -40.90 -11.28
CA ASP A 418 9.72 -42.15 -11.20
C ASP A 418 9.45 -42.58 -9.74
N VAL A 419 8.77 -43.73 -9.58
CA VAL A 419 8.47 -44.38 -8.28
C VAL A 419 9.70 -44.66 -7.42
N LEU A 420 10.86 -44.82 -8.03
CA LEU A 420 12.14 -45.04 -7.34
C LEU A 420 12.95 -43.77 -7.12
N LYS A 421 12.30 -42.60 -7.33
CA LYS A 421 12.96 -41.29 -7.22
C LYS A 421 14.11 -41.06 -8.22
N ARG A 422 14.13 -41.80 -9.31
CA ARG A 422 15.09 -41.56 -10.39
C ARG A 422 14.58 -40.50 -11.33
N THR A 423 15.44 -39.57 -11.71
CA THR A 423 15.09 -38.51 -12.67
C THR A 423 14.77 -39.10 -14.04
N ILE A 424 13.61 -38.77 -14.57
CA ILE A 424 13.20 -39.11 -15.94
C ILE A 424 13.61 -38.00 -16.89
N SER A 425 13.27 -36.78 -16.55
CA SER A 425 13.55 -35.58 -17.32
C SER A 425 13.52 -34.36 -16.41
N GLN A 426 14.14 -33.26 -16.83
CA GLN A 426 14.20 -32.05 -16.03
C GLN A 426 14.28 -30.79 -16.89
N VAL A 427 13.82 -29.68 -16.33
CA VAL A 427 13.87 -28.37 -16.97
C VAL A 427 14.61 -27.42 -16.04
N LEU A 428 15.71 -26.84 -16.53
CA LEU A 428 16.48 -25.82 -15.84
C LEU A 428 16.00 -24.44 -16.29
N LEU A 429 15.79 -23.55 -15.32
CA LEU A 429 15.35 -22.18 -15.56
C LEU A 429 16.46 -21.19 -15.21
N ASN A 430 16.76 -20.26 -16.09
CA ASN A 430 17.55 -19.08 -15.76
C ASN A 430 16.58 -17.92 -15.48
N ALA A 431 16.04 -17.93 -14.27
CA ALA A 431 15.02 -17.00 -13.80
C ALA A 431 15.66 -15.88 -12.97
N GLY A 432 15.49 -14.64 -13.39
CA GLY A 432 15.86 -13.43 -12.66
C GLY A 432 14.65 -12.53 -12.57
N ASP A 433 14.83 -11.24 -12.83
CA ASP A 433 13.71 -10.33 -13.08
C ASP A 433 12.96 -10.73 -14.35
N ASN A 434 13.68 -11.29 -15.30
CA ASN A 434 13.14 -11.92 -16.49
C ASN A 434 13.59 -13.38 -16.57
N LEU A 435 12.81 -14.22 -17.23
CA LEU A 435 13.23 -15.58 -17.59
C LEU A 435 14.07 -15.50 -18.86
N ASN A 436 15.38 -15.73 -18.74
CA ASN A 436 16.29 -15.60 -19.89
C ASN A 436 16.28 -16.82 -20.80
N TYR A 437 16.24 -18.01 -20.21
CA TYR A 437 16.14 -19.26 -20.99
C TYR A 437 15.59 -20.41 -20.15
N LEU A 438 15.09 -21.41 -20.86
CA LEU A 438 14.77 -22.75 -20.37
C LEU A 438 15.65 -23.76 -21.08
N SER A 439 16.28 -24.67 -20.35
CA SER A 439 17.00 -25.81 -20.89
C SER A 439 16.30 -27.11 -20.49
N PHE A 440 15.87 -27.87 -21.47
CA PHE A 440 15.31 -29.20 -21.27
C PHE A 440 16.44 -30.22 -21.26
N LEU A 441 16.55 -30.99 -20.20
CA LEU A 441 17.63 -31.93 -19.96
C LEU A 441 17.05 -33.34 -19.83
N ASP A 442 17.81 -34.32 -20.27
CA ASP A 442 17.54 -35.74 -20.05
C ASP A 442 17.87 -36.18 -18.59
N LYS A 443 17.77 -37.49 -18.35
CA LYS A 443 18.09 -38.11 -17.05
C LYS A 443 19.57 -37.96 -16.67
N GLU A 444 20.48 -37.79 -17.62
CA GLU A 444 21.94 -37.66 -17.48
C GLU A 444 22.38 -36.18 -17.44
N GLU A 445 21.45 -35.25 -17.34
CA GLU A 445 21.66 -33.80 -17.37
C GLU A 445 22.20 -33.26 -18.71
N THR A 446 22.08 -34.03 -19.78
CA THR A 446 22.42 -33.57 -21.13
C THR A 446 21.33 -32.68 -21.70
N GLU A 447 21.73 -31.54 -22.22
CA GLU A 447 20.76 -30.59 -22.82
C GLU A 447 20.23 -31.14 -24.15
N ILE A 448 18.90 -31.36 -24.18
CA ILE A 448 18.18 -31.82 -25.37
C ILE A 448 17.69 -30.61 -26.20
N ASN A 449 17.24 -29.57 -25.53
CA ASN A 449 16.67 -28.40 -26.17
C ASN A 449 16.80 -27.18 -25.28
N ARG A 450 16.86 -25.98 -25.89
CA ARG A 450 16.89 -24.70 -25.15
C ARG A 450 15.97 -23.68 -25.83
N ILE A 451 15.15 -23.03 -25.03
CA ILE A 451 14.33 -21.90 -25.45
C ILE A 451 14.92 -20.63 -24.81
N LYS A 452 15.34 -19.66 -25.62
CA LYS A 452 15.82 -18.35 -25.15
C LYS A 452 14.71 -17.32 -25.31
N PHE A 453 14.68 -16.35 -24.39
CA PHE A 453 13.73 -15.26 -24.39
C PHE A 453 14.49 -13.94 -24.46
N ASP A 454 14.17 -13.13 -25.43
CA ASP A 454 14.68 -11.78 -25.58
C ASP A 454 13.57 -10.80 -25.23
N TYR A 455 13.89 -9.87 -24.35
CA TYR A 455 13.00 -8.80 -23.93
C TYR A 455 13.53 -7.47 -24.43
N TYR A 456 12.63 -6.57 -24.81
CA TYR A 456 13.06 -5.20 -25.03
C TYR A 456 13.67 -4.68 -23.72
N ALA A 457 14.95 -4.28 -23.81
CA ALA A 457 15.70 -3.83 -22.65
C ALA A 457 14.93 -2.70 -21.96
N ARG A 458 14.70 -2.85 -20.66
CA ARG A 458 14.30 -1.72 -19.85
C ARG A 458 15.57 -0.96 -19.48
N PRO A 459 15.59 0.35 -19.62
CA PRO A 459 16.58 1.15 -18.97
C PRO A 459 16.32 1.14 -17.47
N LEU A 460 16.89 0.17 -16.77
CA LEU A 460 16.98 0.20 -15.31
C LEU A 460 17.91 1.36 -14.96
N GLY A 461 17.34 2.43 -14.42
CA GLY A 461 18.10 3.61 -13.97
C GLY A 461 17.81 4.92 -14.71
N ILE A 462 17.02 4.92 -15.77
CA ILE A 462 16.49 6.17 -16.35
C ILE A 462 15.21 6.54 -15.59
N ALA A 463 15.04 7.84 -15.30
CA ALA A 463 13.82 8.33 -14.69
C ALA A 463 12.61 7.89 -15.52
N THR A 464 11.87 6.94 -15.00
CA THR A 464 10.66 6.43 -15.63
C THR A 464 9.47 7.22 -15.12
N ILE A 465 8.56 7.57 -16.01
CA ILE A 465 7.27 8.17 -15.67
C ILE A 465 6.22 7.06 -15.77
N SER A 466 5.35 6.99 -14.79
CA SER A 466 4.15 6.16 -14.87
C SER A 466 3.11 6.91 -15.71
N ASP A 467 2.56 6.24 -16.74
CA ASP A 467 1.41 6.77 -17.46
C ASP A 467 0.12 6.71 -16.63
N ALA A 468 -0.98 7.24 -17.17
CA ALA A 468 -2.28 7.26 -16.49
C ALA A 468 -2.82 5.85 -16.12
N TRP A 469 -2.29 4.80 -16.75
CA TRP A 469 -2.64 3.41 -16.51
C TRP A 469 -1.68 2.69 -15.56
N GLY A 470 -0.63 3.40 -15.08
CA GLY A 470 0.38 2.88 -14.17
C GLY A 470 1.52 2.12 -14.84
N TYR A 471 1.62 2.09 -16.17
CA TYR A 471 2.74 1.47 -16.86
C TYR A 471 3.95 2.41 -16.89
N LEU A 472 5.14 1.83 -16.70
CA LEU A 472 6.38 2.58 -16.78
C LEU A 472 6.74 2.89 -18.23
N ARG A 473 7.05 4.15 -18.51
CA ARG A 473 7.59 4.60 -19.80
C ARG A 473 8.87 5.42 -19.60
N GLU A 474 9.71 5.47 -20.61
CA GLU A 474 10.85 6.37 -20.60
C GLU A 474 10.38 7.83 -20.61
N ARG A 475 11.05 8.67 -19.83
CA ARG A 475 10.87 10.11 -19.89
C ARG A 475 11.48 10.60 -21.20
N ARG A 476 10.67 11.03 -22.16
CA ARG A 476 11.16 11.78 -23.32
C ARG A 476 11.43 13.21 -22.87
N GLY A 477 12.54 13.79 -23.34
CA GLY A 477 13.04 15.08 -22.87
C GLY A 477 12.10 16.29 -23.03
N ASP A 478 10.91 16.08 -23.55
CA ASP A 478 9.87 17.09 -23.81
C ASP A 478 8.68 17.02 -22.82
N ASP A 479 8.74 16.18 -21.80
CA ASP A 479 7.69 16.02 -20.77
C ASP A 479 7.98 16.85 -19.49
#